data_d9ec7e1b7c6a159829d46a044d8b9e60
#
_entry.id   d9ec7e1b7c6a159829d46a044d8b9e60
#
_cell.length_a   1.000
_cell.length_b   1.000
_cell.length_c   1.000
_cell.angle_alpha   90.00
_cell.angle_beta   90.00
_cell.angle_gamma   90.00
#
_symmetry.space_group_name_H-M   'P 1'
#
loop_
_entity.id
_entity.type
_entity.pdbx_description
1 polymer ?
#
loop_
_entity_poly.entity_id
_entity_poly.type
_entity_poly.pdbx_seq_one_letter_code
_entity_poly.pdbx_strand_id
1 'polypeptide(L)'
;MTVNITCPYCNFSKQTSTGKIPPGTRWATCPRCKQRFEFNFQDPVGGIQEVPTGKGAGSKRGASPWERRSELGVWKGLYETFKGVLFSPGKVFSTMTHNGGIKEPLAFGLLLGSLGAMFGFFWEFLIVRESLISKWPSLFGQFNLGLVFLIIMILTPLFVMLSMFVVSGVLHLCLLITGGGRNGFEGTFRIVAFSQSTKILELVPFVGGFVGWFWHLIVQVIGLREIHETSYLRTIMAMILPIVLLFIISMAIIIPLLIFLRA
;
A
#
# COMPACT_ATOMS: atom_id res chain seq x y z
N MET A 1 -31.28 15.56 34.37
CA MET A 1 -30.95 14.72 33.22
C MET A 1 -29.47 14.95 32.85
N THR A 2 -28.72 13.91 32.54
CA THR A 2 -27.31 14.01 32.10
C THR A 2 -27.22 13.70 30.62
N VAL A 3 -26.43 14.47 29.89
CA VAL A 3 -26.17 14.31 28.47
C VAL A 3 -24.70 13.94 28.28
N ASN A 4 -24.44 13.00 27.37
CA ASN A 4 -23.10 12.59 27.03
C ASN A 4 -22.66 13.31 25.76
N ILE A 5 -21.66 14.19 25.86
CA ILE A 5 -21.12 14.95 24.73
C ILE A 5 -19.81 14.29 24.29
N THR A 6 -19.79 13.77 23.06
CA THR A 6 -18.62 13.10 22.47
C THR A 6 -17.97 13.99 21.42
N CYS A 7 -16.68 14.21 21.54
CA CYS A 7 -15.91 14.98 20.58
C CYS A 7 -15.72 14.18 19.26
N PRO A 8 -16.12 14.71 18.10
CA PRO A 8 -15.97 14.00 16.82
C PRO A 8 -14.51 13.87 16.36
N TYR A 9 -13.59 14.65 16.93
CA TYR A 9 -12.18 14.65 16.50
C TYR A 9 -11.29 13.67 17.27
N CYS A 10 -11.59 13.40 18.55
CA CYS A 10 -10.75 12.54 19.39
C CYS A 10 -11.52 11.49 20.20
N ASN A 11 -12.82 11.35 19.95
CA ASN A 11 -13.76 10.45 20.64
C ASN A 11 -13.77 10.60 22.17
N PHE A 12 -13.26 11.72 22.70
CA PHE A 12 -13.36 12.02 24.12
C PHE A 12 -14.81 12.30 24.48
N SER A 13 -15.35 11.55 25.43
CA SER A 13 -16.73 11.65 25.88
C SER A 13 -16.78 12.19 27.32
N LYS A 14 -17.66 13.15 27.56
CA LYS A 14 -17.89 13.75 28.88
C LYS A 14 -19.39 13.83 29.20
N GLN A 15 -19.78 13.29 30.35
CA GLN A 15 -21.13 13.46 30.87
C GLN A 15 -21.28 14.83 31.55
N THR A 16 -22.32 15.55 31.17
CA THR A 16 -22.63 16.88 31.72
C THR A 16 -24.11 16.95 32.02
N SER A 17 -24.49 17.56 33.15
CA SER A 17 -25.88 17.76 33.46
C SER A 17 -26.47 18.86 32.56
N THR A 18 -27.68 18.63 32.04
CA THR A 18 -28.40 19.55 31.14
C THR A 18 -28.53 20.98 31.70
N GLY A 19 -28.68 21.12 33.01
CA GLY A 19 -28.78 22.43 33.66
C GLY A 19 -27.50 23.26 33.70
N LYS A 20 -26.34 22.69 33.29
CA LYS A 20 -25.06 23.41 33.19
C LYS A 20 -24.76 23.93 31.77
N ILE A 21 -25.61 23.63 30.81
CA ILE A 21 -25.45 24.07 29.43
C ILE A 21 -26.41 25.22 29.17
N PRO A 22 -25.93 26.44 28.84
CA PRO A 22 -26.81 27.57 28.54
C PRO A 22 -27.75 27.26 27.37
N PRO A 23 -29.01 27.66 27.42
CA PRO A 23 -29.95 27.47 26.32
C PRO A 23 -29.43 28.17 25.06
N GLY A 24 -29.48 27.46 23.91
CA GLY A 24 -29.02 27.98 22.63
C GLY A 24 -27.52 27.74 22.35
N THR A 25 -26.78 27.04 23.22
CA THR A 25 -25.38 26.69 22.99
C THR A 25 -25.28 25.66 21.88
N ARG A 26 -24.64 26.01 20.75
CA ARG A 26 -24.41 25.12 19.60
C ARG A 26 -22.97 24.64 19.49
N TRP A 27 -22.04 25.21 20.24
CA TRP A 27 -20.62 24.94 20.11
C TRP A 27 -20.01 24.49 21.43
N ALA A 28 -19.17 23.47 21.38
CA ALA A 28 -18.36 23.01 22.50
C ALA A 28 -16.87 22.94 22.11
N THR A 29 -15.99 23.18 23.09
CA THR A 29 -14.55 23.00 22.92
C THR A 29 -14.11 21.76 23.68
N CYS A 30 -13.47 20.82 23.01
CA CYS A 30 -13.00 19.60 23.63
C CYS A 30 -11.81 19.89 24.57
N PRO A 31 -11.86 19.45 25.85
CA PRO A 31 -10.76 19.68 26.78
C PRO A 31 -9.50 18.89 26.45
N ARG A 32 -9.64 17.81 25.67
CA ARG A 32 -8.52 16.92 25.31
C ARG A 32 -7.77 17.39 24.06
N CYS A 33 -8.47 17.66 22.95
CA CYS A 33 -7.85 18.06 21.69
C CYS A 33 -7.97 19.56 21.38
N LYS A 34 -8.65 20.33 22.23
CA LYS A 34 -8.90 21.79 22.11
C LYS A 34 -9.64 22.19 20.83
N GLN A 35 -10.16 21.23 20.07
CA GLN A 35 -10.96 21.50 18.88
C GLN A 35 -12.38 21.93 19.26
N ARG A 36 -12.89 22.92 18.53
CA ARG A 36 -14.27 23.42 18.66
C ARG A 36 -15.17 22.64 17.72
N PHE A 37 -16.29 22.13 18.20
CA PHE A 37 -17.25 21.35 17.42
C PHE A 37 -18.70 21.78 17.73
N GLU A 38 -19.57 21.60 16.76
CA GLU A 38 -20.98 21.85 16.89
C GLU A 38 -21.68 20.63 17.49
N PHE A 39 -22.57 20.85 18.46
CA PHE A 39 -23.44 19.82 18.99
C PHE A 39 -24.89 20.33 19.07
N ASN A 40 -25.85 19.48 18.75
CA ASN A 40 -27.27 19.84 18.77
C ASN A 40 -27.96 19.18 19.98
N PHE A 41 -28.71 19.96 20.73
CA PHE A 41 -29.32 19.56 22.00
C PHE A 41 -30.75 18.99 21.83
N GLN A 42 -31.27 18.89 20.62
CA GLN A 42 -32.72 18.65 20.39
C GLN A 42 -33.13 17.19 20.17
N ASP A 43 -32.24 16.17 20.28
CA ASP A 43 -32.66 14.79 20.10
C ASP A 43 -32.45 13.91 21.32
N PRO A 44 -33.49 13.60 22.11
CA PRO A 44 -33.42 12.60 23.17
C PRO A 44 -33.77 11.18 22.71
N VAL A 45 -33.69 10.80 21.45
CA VAL A 45 -33.78 9.39 20.99
C VAL A 45 -33.24 9.26 19.57
N GLY A 46 -32.20 8.44 19.43
CA GLY A 46 -31.80 7.61 18.31
C GLY A 46 -32.23 8.00 16.90
N GLY A 47 -31.33 8.63 16.17
CA GLY A 47 -31.48 8.78 14.73
C GLY A 47 -30.27 9.51 14.15
N ILE A 48 -29.38 8.76 13.53
CA ILE A 48 -28.31 9.32 12.73
C ILE A 48 -28.95 9.92 11.48
N GLN A 49 -29.24 11.24 11.48
CA GLN A 49 -29.49 11.96 10.24
C GLN A 49 -28.18 12.61 9.77
N GLU A 50 -27.74 12.18 8.62
CA GLU A 50 -26.63 12.78 7.87
C GLU A 50 -27.02 14.19 7.43
N VAL A 51 -26.40 15.21 8.04
CA VAL A 51 -26.43 16.59 7.53
C VAL A 51 -25.25 16.77 6.59
N PRO A 52 -25.44 17.15 5.33
CA PRO A 52 -24.33 17.39 4.41
C PRO A 52 -23.68 18.76 4.74
N THR A 53 -22.62 18.76 5.53
CA THR A 53 -21.79 19.94 5.75
C THR A 53 -20.56 19.87 4.87
N GLY A 54 -20.44 20.83 3.98
CA GLY A 54 -19.28 20.98 3.11
C GLY A 54 -18.00 21.30 3.86
N LYS A 55 -16.90 20.75 3.32
CA LYS A 55 -15.50 21.10 3.50
C LYS A 55 -14.93 20.95 4.93
N GLY A 56 -14.37 19.78 5.19
CA GLY A 56 -13.59 19.43 6.37
C GLY A 56 -13.81 17.98 6.79
N ALA A 57 -14.23 17.11 5.87
CA ALA A 57 -14.47 15.70 6.15
C ALA A 57 -13.14 14.98 6.30
N GLY A 58 -12.78 14.61 7.51
CA GLY A 58 -12.03 13.38 7.71
C GLY A 58 -12.86 12.28 7.06
N SER A 59 -12.55 11.94 5.80
CA SER A 59 -13.22 10.90 5.03
C SER A 59 -13.24 9.64 5.88
N LYS A 60 -14.43 9.13 6.23
CA LYS A 60 -14.56 7.82 6.86
C LYS A 60 -13.84 6.83 5.96
N ARG A 61 -12.71 6.27 6.42
CA ARG A 61 -11.97 5.26 5.68
C ARG A 61 -12.86 4.06 5.44
N GLY A 62 -12.89 3.56 4.23
CA GLY A 62 -13.76 2.49 3.79
C GLY A 62 -13.01 1.40 3.01
N ALA A 63 -13.74 0.36 2.65
CA ALA A 63 -13.22 -0.70 1.78
C ALA A 63 -12.97 -0.15 0.37
N SER A 64 -11.92 -0.65 -0.29
CA SER A 64 -11.63 -0.33 -1.69
C SER A 64 -12.74 -0.84 -2.63
N PRO A 65 -12.87 -0.34 -3.87
CA PRO A 65 -13.83 -0.90 -4.84
C PRO A 65 -13.65 -2.40 -5.08
N TRP A 66 -12.42 -2.93 -5.06
CA TRP A 66 -12.14 -4.36 -5.13
C TRP A 66 -12.72 -5.14 -3.94
N GLU A 67 -12.59 -4.63 -2.74
CA GLU A 67 -13.13 -5.25 -1.53
C GLU A 67 -14.66 -5.24 -1.52
N ARG A 68 -15.29 -4.30 -2.22
CA ARG A 68 -16.75 -4.22 -2.42
C ARG A 68 -17.22 -4.85 -3.74
N ARG A 69 -16.43 -5.75 -4.34
CA ARG A 69 -16.78 -6.37 -5.62
C ARG A 69 -18.04 -7.24 -5.58
N SER A 70 -18.46 -7.69 -4.39
CA SER A 70 -19.75 -8.35 -4.22
C SER A 70 -20.94 -7.44 -4.52
N GLU A 71 -20.79 -6.13 -4.30
CA GLU A 71 -21.81 -5.11 -4.55
C GLU A 71 -21.67 -4.51 -5.96
N LEU A 72 -20.42 -4.23 -6.36
CA LEU A 72 -20.11 -3.51 -7.61
C LEU A 72 -19.96 -4.43 -8.83
N GLY A 73 -19.74 -5.73 -8.59
CA GLY A 73 -19.29 -6.69 -9.59
C GLY A 73 -17.76 -6.77 -9.66
N VAL A 74 -17.24 -7.96 -10.02
CA VAL A 74 -15.80 -8.28 -10.03
C VAL A 74 -15.01 -7.35 -10.96
N TRP A 75 -15.47 -7.20 -12.20
CA TRP A 75 -14.77 -6.39 -13.20
C TRP A 75 -14.75 -4.90 -12.87
N LYS A 76 -15.86 -4.37 -12.38
CA LYS A 76 -15.96 -2.97 -11.99
C LYS A 76 -15.08 -2.69 -10.75
N GLY A 77 -15.15 -3.56 -9.73
CA GLY A 77 -14.30 -3.44 -8.54
C GLY A 77 -12.82 -3.50 -8.87
N LEU A 78 -12.41 -4.42 -9.77
CA LEU A 78 -11.03 -4.55 -10.25
C LEU A 78 -10.59 -3.27 -10.99
N TYR A 79 -11.36 -2.85 -11.99
CA TYR A 79 -11.03 -1.69 -12.83
C TYR A 79 -10.97 -0.38 -12.04
N GLU A 80 -11.96 -0.11 -11.20
CA GLU A 80 -11.99 1.12 -10.41
C GLU A 80 -10.82 1.19 -9.40
N THR A 81 -10.48 0.06 -8.76
CA THR A 81 -9.31 0.00 -7.86
C THR A 81 -8.02 0.18 -8.63
N PHE A 82 -7.84 -0.56 -9.73
CA PHE A 82 -6.69 -0.45 -10.63
C PHE A 82 -6.48 1.00 -11.11
N LYS A 83 -7.51 1.59 -11.71
CA LYS A 83 -7.48 2.96 -12.22
C LYS A 83 -7.20 3.97 -11.10
N GLY A 84 -7.84 3.79 -9.96
CA GLY A 84 -7.67 4.67 -8.81
C GLY A 84 -6.24 4.64 -8.27
N VAL A 85 -5.64 3.45 -8.10
CA VAL A 85 -4.26 3.30 -7.62
C VAL A 85 -3.26 3.86 -8.64
N LEU A 86 -3.51 3.65 -9.94
CA LEU A 86 -2.59 4.07 -10.98
C LEU A 86 -2.60 5.60 -11.19
N PHE A 87 -3.76 6.24 -11.17
CA PHE A 87 -3.91 7.65 -11.55
C PHE A 87 -4.24 8.61 -10.40
N SER A 88 -4.65 8.08 -9.24
CA SER A 88 -5.05 8.89 -8.09
C SER A 88 -4.71 8.18 -6.76
N PRO A 89 -3.44 7.72 -6.57
CA PRO A 89 -3.05 6.90 -5.42
C PRO A 89 -3.32 7.60 -4.08
N GLY A 90 -3.03 8.89 -3.98
CA GLY A 90 -3.29 9.66 -2.76
C GLY A 90 -4.76 9.63 -2.34
N LYS A 91 -5.70 9.78 -3.29
CA LYS A 91 -7.13 9.73 -3.00
C LYS A 91 -7.58 8.33 -2.55
N VAL A 92 -7.11 7.29 -3.22
CA VAL A 92 -7.48 5.91 -2.88
C VAL A 92 -6.96 5.54 -1.50
N PHE A 93 -5.67 5.75 -1.24
CA PHE A 93 -5.06 5.33 0.02
C PHE A 93 -5.46 6.19 1.22
N SER A 94 -5.77 7.48 1.04
CA SER A 94 -6.29 8.32 2.12
C SER A 94 -7.70 7.91 2.58
N THR A 95 -8.50 7.30 1.69
CA THR A 95 -9.86 6.84 2.00
C THR A 95 -9.93 5.35 2.37
N MET A 96 -8.85 4.60 2.19
CA MET A 96 -8.79 3.16 2.44
C MET A 96 -8.67 2.85 3.94
N THR A 97 -9.41 1.84 4.41
CA THR A 97 -9.29 1.35 5.79
C THR A 97 -7.93 0.71 6.06
N HIS A 98 -7.41 0.85 7.28
CA HIS A 98 -6.15 0.23 7.70
C HIS A 98 -6.33 -1.26 8.05
N ASN A 99 -7.48 -1.62 8.60
CA ASN A 99 -7.80 -2.92 9.18
C ASN A 99 -8.98 -3.54 8.42
N GLY A 100 -8.71 -4.15 7.29
CA GLY A 100 -9.72 -4.82 6.43
C GLY A 100 -9.32 -6.26 6.09
N GLY A 101 -8.24 -6.75 6.72
CA GLY A 101 -7.65 -8.05 6.44
C GLY A 101 -6.72 -8.04 5.21
N ILE A 102 -5.88 -9.05 5.13
CA ILE A 102 -4.87 -9.18 4.06
C ILE A 102 -5.37 -9.99 2.85
N LYS A 103 -6.49 -10.74 2.97
CA LYS A 103 -6.96 -11.65 1.92
C LYS A 103 -7.32 -10.93 0.62
N GLU A 104 -8.08 -9.85 0.72
CA GLU A 104 -8.54 -9.10 -0.44
C GLU A 104 -7.42 -8.33 -1.14
N PRO A 105 -6.55 -7.59 -0.42
CA PRO A 105 -5.35 -7.02 -1.02
C PRO A 105 -4.45 -8.06 -1.66
N LEU A 106 -4.24 -9.22 -1.00
CA LEU A 106 -3.44 -10.32 -1.54
C LEU A 106 -4.01 -10.82 -2.86
N ALA A 107 -5.32 -11.10 -2.93
CA ALA A 107 -5.96 -11.58 -4.16
C ALA A 107 -5.81 -10.57 -5.31
N PHE A 108 -6.00 -9.28 -5.04
CA PHE A 108 -5.83 -8.21 -6.02
C PHE A 108 -4.37 -8.10 -6.49
N GLY A 109 -3.42 -8.03 -5.55
CA GLY A 109 -2.00 -7.91 -5.85
C GLY A 109 -1.46 -9.14 -6.58
N LEU A 110 -1.92 -10.34 -6.21
CA LEU A 110 -1.55 -11.57 -6.88
C LEU A 110 -2.03 -11.60 -8.33
N LEU A 111 -3.28 -11.18 -8.58
CA LEU A 111 -3.85 -11.15 -9.92
C LEU A 111 -3.06 -10.21 -10.84
N LEU A 112 -2.93 -8.93 -10.46
CA LEU A 112 -2.29 -7.92 -11.31
C LEU A 112 -0.76 -8.04 -11.30
N GLY A 113 -0.17 -8.36 -10.16
CA GLY A 113 1.26 -8.57 -10.03
C GLY A 113 1.77 -9.75 -10.83
N SER A 114 1.08 -10.90 -10.78
CA SER A 114 1.45 -12.07 -11.58
C SER A 114 1.28 -11.83 -13.06
N LEU A 115 0.16 -11.22 -13.47
CA LEU A 115 -0.06 -10.91 -14.88
C LEU A 115 1.04 -10.00 -15.43
N GLY A 116 1.36 -8.90 -14.74
CA GLY A 116 2.42 -7.99 -15.16
C GLY A 116 3.79 -8.67 -15.18
N ALA A 117 4.17 -9.37 -14.10
CA ALA A 117 5.45 -10.08 -14.02
C ALA A 117 5.62 -11.15 -15.11
N MET A 118 4.55 -11.89 -15.45
CA MET A 118 4.58 -12.87 -16.54
C MET A 118 4.88 -12.19 -17.88
N PHE A 119 4.30 -11.04 -18.16
CA PHE A 119 4.62 -10.27 -19.37
C PHE A 119 6.03 -9.69 -19.31
N GLY A 120 6.49 -9.20 -18.19
CA GLY A 120 7.88 -8.76 -18.00
C GLY A 120 8.88 -9.88 -18.33
N PHE A 121 8.72 -11.06 -17.72
CA PHE A 121 9.55 -12.24 -18.00
C PHE A 121 9.43 -12.71 -19.44
N PHE A 122 8.25 -12.60 -20.06
CA PHE A 122 8.08 -12.95 -21.47
C PHE A 122 8.93 -12.06 -22.38
N TRP A 123 8.92 -10.75 -22.18
CA TRP A 123 9.75 -9.83 -22.97
C TRP A 123 11.25 -10.05 -22.71
N GLU A 124 11.64 -10.22 -21.44
CA GLU A 124 13.03 -10.55 -21.10
C GLU A 124 13.49 -11.83 -21.76
N PHE A 125 12.68 -12.88 -21.74
CA PHE A 125 13.01 -14.15 -22.41
C PHE A 125 13.22 -13.97 -23.91
N LEU A 126 12.36 -13.23 -24.60
CA LEU A 126 12.53 -12.99 -26.04
C LEU A 126 13.82 -12.24 -26.37
N ILE A 127 14.21 -11.28 -25.52
CA ILE A 127 15.41 -10.44 -25.77
C ILE A 127 16.69 -11.19 -25.41
N VAL A 128 16.70 -11.90 -24.28
CA VAL A 128 17.93 -12.44 -23.69
C VAL A 128 18.26 -13.83 -24.23
N ARG A 129 17.26 -14.61 -24.66
CA ARG A 129 17.42 -16.01 -25.09
C ARG A 129 18.58 -16.22 -26.09
N GLU A 130 18.57 -15.47 -27.18
CA GLU A 130 19.59 -15.61 -28.24
C GLU A 130 20.99 -15.22 -27.76
N SER A 131 21.05 -14.19 -26.91
CA SER A 131 22.32 -13.75 -26.29
C SER A 131 22.88 -14.77 -25.30
N LEU A 132 22.03 -15.48 -24.54
CA LEU A 132 22.47 -16.53 -23.62
C LEU A 132 23.05 -17.73 -24.40
N ILE A 133 22.37 -18.19 -25.45
CA ILE A 133 22.81 -19.34 -26.27
C ILE A 133 24.13 -19.01 -26.97
N SER A 134 24.26 -17.80 -27.54
CA SER A 134 25.46 -17.42 -28.31
C SER A 134 26.69 -17.18 -27.43
N LYS A 135 26.53 -16.58 -26.26
CA LYS A 135 27.65 -16.25 -25.36
C LYS A 135 28.09 -17.43 -24.49
N TRP A 136 27.16 -18.33 -24.13
CA TRP A 136 27.38 -19.42 -23.20
C TRP A 136 26.84 -20.77 -23.74
N PRO A 137 27.27 -21.22 -24.93
CA PRO A 137 26.70 -22.41 -25.57
C PRO A 137 26.92 -23.70 -24.76
N SER A 138 28.01 -23.78 -24.01
CA SER A 138 28.32 -24.93 -23.14
C SER A 138 27.39 -25.06 -21.95
N LEU A 139 26.88 -23.92 -21.44
CA LEU A 139 25.98 -23.89 -20.28
C LEU A 139 24.51 -23.96 -20.71
N PHE A 140 24.09 -23.17 -21.68
CA PHE A 140 22.70 -23.01 -22.06
C PHE A 140 22.28 -23.79 -23.30
N GLY A 141 23.23 -24.24 -24.14
CA GLY A 141 22.92 -25.02 -25.35
C GLY A 141 22.35 -26.42 -25.07
N GLN A 142 22.59 -26.95 -23.86
CA GLN A 142 22.06 -28.26 -23.44
C GLN A 142 20.70 -28.14 -22.70
N PHE A 143 20.34 -26.95 -22.24
CA PHE A 143 19.06 -26.71 -21.52
C PHE A 143 17.94 -26.38 -22.49
N ASN A 144 16.80 -26.99 -22.29
CA ASN A 144 15.58 -26.55 -22.95
C ASN A 144 15.10 -25.24 -22.30
N LEU A 145 15.59 -24.08 -22.78
CA LEU A 145 15.25 -22.78 -22.27
C LEU A 145 13.72 -22.49 -22.30
N GLY A 146 13.00 -23.12 -23.24
CA GLY A 146 11.53 -23.03 -23.26
C GLY A 146 10.88 -23.72 -22.07
N LEU A 147 11.43 -24.88 -21.66
CA LEU A 147 10.94 -25.55 -20.46
C LEU A 147 11.24 -24.74 -19.19
N VAL A 148 12.45 -24.17 -19.09
CA VAL A 148 12.83 -23.29 -17.97
C VAL A 148 11.90 -22.09 -17.91
N PHE A 149 11.61 -21.46 -19.04
CA PHE A 149 10.67 -20.36 -19.13
C PHE A 149 9.26 -20.77 -18.67
N LEU A 150 8.74 -21.92 -19.10
CA LEU A 150 7.46 -22.45 -18.66
C LEU A 150 7.40 -22.64 -17.13
N ILE A 151 8.46 -23.20 -16.54
CA ILE A 151 8.55 -23.39 -15.09
C ILE A 151 8.51 -22.03 -14.37
N ILE A 152 9.25 -21.03 -14.86
CA ILE A 152 9.23 -19.67 -14.32
C ILE A 152 7.81 -19.09 -14.39
N MET A 153 7.12 -19.23 -15.53
CA MET A 153 5.74 -18.77 -15.69
C MET A 153 4.79 -19.38 -14.64
N ILE A 154 4.87 -20.70 -14.44
CA ILE A 154 4.01 -21.42 -13.49
C ILE A 154 4.31 -20.99 -12.03
N LEU A 155 5.59 -20.75 -11.72
CA LEU A 155 6.01 -20.35 -10.37
C LEU A 155 5.84 -18.84 -10.10
N THR A 156 5.63 -18.01 -11.12
CA THR A 156 5.50 -16.55 -10.99
C THR A 156 4.48 -16.13 -9.92
N PRO A 157 3.26 -16.68 -9.85
CA PRO A 157 2.31 -16.29 -8.81
C PRO A 157 2.81 -16.56 -7.39
N LEU A 158 3.51 -17.68 -7.19
CA LEU A 158 4.13 -18.02 -5.89
C LEU A 158 5.22 -17.00 -5.53
N PHE A 159 6.09 -16.65 -6.46
CA PHE A 159 7.13 -15.64 -6.23
C PHE A 159 6.55 -14.27 -5.95
N VAL A 160 5.51 -13.85 -6.68
CA VAL A 160 4.80 -12.59 -6.42
C VAL A 160 4.19 -12.58 -5.02
N MET A 161 3.54 -13.66 -4.62
CA MET A 161 2.98 -13.79 -3.27
C MET A 161 4.06 -13.66 -2.20
N LEU A 162 5.13 -14.44 -2.30
CA LEU A 162 6.25 -14.40 -1.35
C LEU A 162 6.91 -13.02 -1.31
N SER A 163 7.12 -12.39 -2.47
CA SER A 163 7.69 -11.05 -2.55
C SER A 163 6.84 -9.99 -1.86
N MET A 164 5.51 -10.05 -1.99
CA MET A 164 4.62 -9.14 -1.29
C MET A 164 4.77 -9.25 0.24
N PHE A 165 4.86 -10.45 0.79
CA PHE A 165 5.08 -10.65 2.22
C PHE A 165 6.44 -10.16 2.68
N VAL A 166 7.50 -10.54 1.96
CA VAL A 166 8.89 -10.15 2.28
C VAL A 166 9.05 -8.63 2.21
N VAL A 167 8.63 -8.02 1.10
CA VAL A 167 8.72 -6.56 0.92
C VAL A 167 7.91 -5.82 1.97
N SER A 168 6.70 -6.29 2.27
CA SER A 168 5.88 -5.68 3.32
C SER A 168 6.52 -5.80 4.70
N GLY A 169 7.12 -6.95 5.02
CA GLY A 169 7.85 -7.16 6.28
C GLY A 169 9.04 -6.23 6.43
N VAL A 170 9.89 -6.16 5.40
CA VAL A 170 11.06 -5.29 5.37
C VAL A 170 10.67 -3.82 5.48
N LEU A 171 9.71 -3.37 4.65
CA LEU A 171 9.24 -1.98 4.69
C LEU A 171 8.59 -1.64 6.02
N HIS A 172 7.81 -2.55 6.61
CA HIS A 172 7.19 -2.30 7.90
C HIS A 172 8.22 -2.15 9.02
N LEU A 173 9.25 -3.02 9.05
CA LEU A 173 10.36 -2.90 9.99
C LEU A 173 11.11 -1.57 9.82
N CYS A 174 11.40 -1.17 8.58
CA CYS A 174 12.03 0.11 8.29
C CYS A 174 11.14 1.31 8.68
N LEU A 175 9.81 1.20 8.49
CA LEU A 175 8.86 2.22 8.97
C LEU A 175 8.84 2.31 10.50
N LEU A 176 8.95 1.20 11.23
CA LEU A 176 9.06 1.22 12.69
C LEU A 176 10.34 1.93 13.13
N ILE A 177 11.48 1.64 12.49
CA ILE A 177 12.78 2.29 12.78
C ILE A 177 12.71 3.80 12.54
N THR A 178 12.06 4.25 11.46
CA THR A 178 11.91 5.68 11.13
C THR A 178 10.77 6.39 11.89
N GLY A 179 10.05 5.66 12.76
CA GLY A 179 8.92 6.18 13.52
C GLY A 179 7.66 6.46 12.68
N GLY A 180 7.54 5.79 11.51
CA GLY A 180 6.42 5.92 10.58
C GLY A 180 5.38 4.80 10.64
N GLY A 181 5.65 3.68 11.31
CA GLY A 181 4.85 2.45 11.27
C GLY A 181 3.60 2.46 12.17
N ARG A 182 2.73 3.47 12.09
CA ARG A 182 1.64 3.70 13.06
C ARG A 182 0.46 2.72 12.94
N ASN A 183 0.13 2.26 11.73
CA ASN A 183 -1.09 1.50 11.45
C ASN A 183 -0.81 0.01 11.15
N GLY A 184 0.26 -0.54 11.75
CA GLY A 184 0.56 -1.96 11.76
C GLY A 184 1.03 -2.54 10.42
N PHE A 185 1.42 -3.81 10.45
CA PHE A 185 1.87 -4.56 9.27
C PHE A 185 0.80 -4.65 8.19
N GLU A 186 -0.45 -4.83 8.58
CA GLU A 186 -1.56 -4.95 7.64
C GLU A 186 -1.68 -3.72 6.73
N GLY A 187 -1.57 -2.50 7.29
CA GLY A 187 -1.56 -1.28 6.49
C GLY A 187 -0.44 -1.26 5.45
N THR A 188 0.79 -1.64 5.84
CA THR A 188 1.93 -1.75 4.92
C THR A 188 1.66 -2.79 3.82
N PHE A 189 1.16 -3.98 4.20
CA PHE A 189 0.86 -5.06 3.26
C PHE A 189 -0.19 -4.64 2.23
N ARG A 190 -1.24 -3.95 2.66
CA ARG A 190 -2.30 -3.43 1.78
C ARG A 190 -1.71 -2.51 0.70
N ILE A 191 -0.80 -1.60 1.08
CA ILE A 191 -0.15 -0.72 0.12
C ILE A 191 0.71 -1.51 -0.86
N VAL A 192 1.56 -2.42 -0.40
CA VAL A 192 2.41 -3.25 -1.27
C VAL A 192 1.57 -4.06 -2.25
N ALA A 193 0.47 -4.66 -1.78
CA ALA A 193 -0.42 -5.47 -2.60
C ALA A 193 -1.18 -4.64 -3.66
N PHE A 194 -1.78 -3.51 -3.27
CA PHE A 194 -2.48 -2.66 -4.24
C PHE A 194 -1.53 -1.96 -5.21
N SER A 195 -0.29 -1.67 -4.80
CA SER A 195 0.75 -1.11 -5.68
C SER A 195 1.13 -2.05 -6.83
N GLN A 196 0.84 -3.37 -6.73
CA GLN A 196 1.03 -4.31 -7.85
C GLN A 196 0.24 -3.91 -9.12
N SER A 197 -0.75 -3.01 -9.00
CA SER A 197 -1.42 -2.40 -10.17
C SER A 197 -0.44 -1.83 -11.20
N THR A 198 0.70 -1.31 -10.75
CA THR A 198 1.69 -0.69 -11.64
C THR A 198 2.40 -1.71 -12.52
N LYS A 199 2.43 -2.99 -12.11
CA LYS A 199 3.02 -4.09 -12.88
C LYS A 199 2.33 -4.32 -14.23
N ILE A 200 1.08 -3.88 -14.38
CA ILE A 200 0.37 -3.94 -15.67
C ILE A 200 1.09 -3.14 -16.77
N LEU A 201 1.90 -2.15 -16.41
CA LEU A 201 2.70 -1.40 -17.37
C LEU A 201 3.76 -2.28 -18.06
N GLU A 202 4.16 -3.39 -17.45
CA GLU A 202 5.09 -4.38 -18.03
C GLU A 202 4.51 -5.10 -19.27
N LEU A 203 3.19 -4.94 -19.56
CA LEU A 203 2.60 -5.37 -20.83
C LEU A 203 3.22 -4.65 -22.04
N VAL A 204 3.72 -3.43 -21.84
CA VAL A 204 4.37 -2.65 -22.90
C VAL A 204 5.85 -3.04 -22.96
N PRO A 205 6.32 -3.63 -24.08
CA PRO A 205 7.71 -4.06 -24.19
C PRO A 205 8.70 -2.88 -24.06
N PHE A 206 9.89 -3.14 -23.56
CA PHE A 206 11.03 -2.24 -23.40
C PHE A 206 10.81 -1.06 -22.42
N VAL A 207 9.75 -0.29 -22.59
CA VAL A 207 9.49 0.93 -21.81
C VAL A 207 8.68 0.63 -20.55
N GLY A 208 7.79 -0.34 -20.62
CA GLY A 208 6.81 -0.62 -19.57
C GLY A 208 7.44 -1.05 -18.24
N GLY A 209 8.49 -1.86 -18.27
CA GLY A 209 9.22 -2.27 -17.07
C GLY A 209 9.87 -1.08 -16.36
N PHE A 210 10.55 -0.19 -17.12
CA PHE A 210 11.19 0.99 -16.57
C PHE A 210 10.18 1.98 -15.98
N VAL A 211 9.18 2.36 -16.75
CA VAL A 211 8.11 3.28 -16.30
C VAL A 211 7.33 2.67 -15.12
N GLY A 212 7.00 1.39 -15.23
CA GLY A 212 6.29 0.65 -14.18
C GLY A 212 7.06 0.62 -12.86
N TRP A 213 8.38 0.42 -12.90
CA TRP A 213 9.23 0.42 -11.72
C TRP A 213 9.27 1.78 -11.02
N PHE A 214 9.49 2.88 -11.76
CA PHE A 214 9.46 4.22 -11.17
C PHE A 214 8.09 4.57 -10.61
N TRP A 215 7.03 4.24 -11.35
CA TRP A 215 5.67 4.52 -10.90
C TRP A 215 5.30 3.70 -9.66
N HIS A 216 5.77 2.45 -9.59
CA HIS A 216 5.60 1.59 -8.42
C HIS A 216 6.18 2.23 -7.15
N LEU A 217 7.40 2.77 -7.22
CA LEU A 217 8.01 3.48 -6.09
C LEU A 217 7.20 4.70 -5.67
N ILE A 218 6.74 5.51 -6.62
CA ILE A 218 5.90 6.70 -6.35
C ILE A 218 4.59 6.29 -5.66
N VAL A 219 3.91 5.28 -6.18
CA VAL A 219 2.66 4.78 -5.63
C VAL A 219 2.86 4.24 -4.21
N GLN A 220 3.94 3.51 -3.96
CA GLN A 220 4.28 3.02 -2.62
C GLN A 220 4.58 4.15 -1.64
N VAL A 221 5.38 5.16 -2.03
CA VAL A 221 5.67 6.32 -1.17
C VAL A 221 4.38 7.03 -0.78
N ILE A 222 3.51 7.33 -1.75
CA ILE A 222 2.23 7.98 -1.50
C ILE A 222 1.35 7.10 -0.60
N GLY A 223 1.24 5.82 -0.92
CA GLY A 223 0.40 4.88 -0.20
C GLY A 223 0.83 4.68 1.25
N LEU A 224 2.12 4.45 1.48
CA LEU A 224 2.67 4.27 2.84
C LEU A 224 2.51 5.54 3.69
N ARG A 225 2.70 6.71 3.09
CA ARG A 225 2.47 7.98 3.77
C ARG A 225 1.01 8.12 4.19
N GLU A 226 0.07 7.86 3.29
CA GLU A 226 -1.38 8.03 3.53
C GLU A 226 -1.91 7.00 4.54
N ILE A 227 -1.50 5.71 4.39
CA ILE A 227 -2.00 4.65 5.26
C ILE A 227 -1.46 4.78 6.68
N HIS A 228 -0.20 5.18 6.86
CA HIS A 228 0.44 5.33 8.17
C HIS A 228 0.33 6.76 8.74
N GLU A 229 -0.31 7.69 8.02
CA GLU A 229 -0.48 9.10 8.44
C GLU A 229 0.86 9.72 8.87
N THR A 230 1.90 9.48 8.08
CA THR A 230 3.27 9.90 8.36
C THR A 230 3.77 10.95 7.36
N SER A 231 4.99 11.42 7.51
CA SER A 231 5.60 12.38 6.57
C SER A 231 6.27 11.68 5.39
N TYR A 232 6.34 12.35 4.25
CA TYR A 232 7.08 11.86 3.07
C TYR A 232 8.52 11.51 3.40
N LEU A 233 9.19 12.34 4.21
CA LEU A 233 10.59 12.11 4.59
C LEU A 233 10.78 10.76 5.28
N ARG A 234 9.94 10.44 6.29
CA ARG A 234 10.02 9.15 7.00
C ARG A 234 9.74 7.96 6.08
N THR A 235 8.77 8.10 5.18
CA THR A 235 8.44 7.05 4.21
C THR A 235 9.60 6.81 3.24
N ILE A 236 10.18 7.88 2.69
CA ILE A 236 11.33 7.79 1.77
C ILE A 236 12.54 7.19 2.49
N MET A 237 12.84 7.64 3.72
CA MET A 237 13.91 7.04 4.52
C MET A 237 13.67 5.54 4.77
N ALA A 238 12.44 5.14 5.10
CA ALA A 238 12.09 3.73 5.28
C ALA A 238 12.28 2.89 4.01
N MET A 239 12.04 3.46 2.83
CA MET A 239 12.23 2.78 1.55
C MET A 239 13.71 2.72 1.12
N ILE A 240 14.50 3.72 1.46
CA ILE A 240 15.94 3.75 1.15
C ILE A 240 16.75 2.87 2.12
N LEU A 241 16.33 2.77 3.36
CA LEU A 241 17.05 2.06 4.43
C LEU A 241 17.43 0.61 4.05
N PRO A 242 16.53 -0.24 3.52
CA PRO A 242 16.90 -1.60 3.12
C PRO A 242 17.92 -1.63 2.00
N ILE A 243 17.89 -0.68 1.06
CA ILE A 243 18.86 -0.57 -0.04
C ILE A 243 20.24 -0.25 0.51
N VAL A 244 20.33 0.70 1.43
CA VAL A 244 21.59 1.08 2.11
C VAL A 244 22.14 -0.08 2.91
N LEU A 245 21.30 -0.81 3.66
CA LEU A 245 21.72 -1.97 4.43
C LEU A 245 22.25 -3.08 3.52
N LEU A 246 21.56 -3.40 2.43
CA LEU A 246 22.02 -4.38 1.45
C LEU A 246 23.35 -3.98 0.80
N PHE A 247 23.53 -2.69 0.49
CA PHE A 247 24.78 -2.17 -0.04
C PHE A 247 25.94 -2.34 0.95
N ILE A 248 25.74 -1.98 2.21
CA ILE A 248 26.76 -2.13 3.27
C ILE A 248 27.13 -3.60 3.45
N ILE A 249 26.13 -4.49 3.54
CA ILE A 249 26.35 -5.93 3.67
C ILE A 249 27.11 -6.49 2.46
N SER A 250 26.72 -6.10 1.26
CA SER A 250 27.41 -6.56 0.05
C SER A 250 28.88 -6.11 0.01
N MET A 251 29.18 -4.87 0.39
CA MET A 251 30.54 -4.36 0.49
C MET A 251 31.35 -5.11 1.57
N ALA A 252 30.74 -5.38 2.71
CA ALA A 252 31.37 -6.12 3.82
C ALA A 252 31.73 -7.57 3.43
N ILE A 253 31.04 -8.16 2.46
CA ILE A 253 31.33 -9.51 1.93
C ILE A 253 32.34 -9.45 0.78
N ILE A 254 32.11 -8.56 -0.17
CA ILE A 254 32.89 -8.48 -1.41
C ILE A 254 34.35 -8.07 -1.12
N ILE A 255 34.57 -7.08 -0.25
CA ILE A 255 35.92 -6.57 0.04
C ILE A 255 36.84 -7.66 0.62
N PRO A 256 36.46 -8.40 1.70
CA PRO A 256 37.29 -9.51 2.21
C PRO A 256 37.50 -10.61 1.17
N LEU A 257 36.47 -10.95 0.37
CA LEU A 257 36.59 -11.96 -0.67
C LEU A 257 37.62 -11.56 -1.74
N LEU A 258 37.59 -10.30 -2.19
CA LEU A 258 38.58 -9.81 -3.16
C LEU A 258 40.01 -9.77 -2.58
N ILE A 259 40.17 -9.45 -1.29
CA ILE A 259 41.48 -9.51 -0.63
C ILE A 259 41.96 -10.95 -0.58
N PHE A 260 41.11 -11.91 -0.19
CA PHE A 260 41.43 -13.32 -0.09
C PHE A 260 41.81 -13.92 -1.47
N LEU A 261 41.12 -13.53 -2.55
CA LEU A 261 41.42 -14.02 -3.90
C LEU A 261 42.70 -13.41 -4.51
N ARG A 262 43.24 -12.34 -3.93
CA ARG A 262 44.48 -11.69 -4.36
C ARG A 262 45.71 -12.14 -3.55
N ALA A 263 45.51 -12.76 -2.39
CA ALA A 263 46.55 -13.32 -1.52
C ALA A 263 46.90 -14.76 -1.93
#